data_d1046ddaa585cee39fd1fa9a37643c12
#
_entry.id   d1046ddaa585cee39fd1fa9a37643c12
#
_cell.length_a   1.000
_cell.length_b   1.000
_cell.length_c   1.000
_cell.angle_alpha   90.00
_cell.angle_beta   90.00
_cell.angle_gamma   90.00
#
_symmetry.space_group_name_H-M   'P 1'
#
loop_
_entity.id
_entity.type
_entity.pdbx_description
1 polymer ?
#
loop_
_entity_poly.entity_id
_entity_poly.type
_entity_poly.pdbx_seq_one_letter_code
_entity_poly.pdbx_strand_id
1 'polypeptide(L)'
;MMLIDLIKRNRSYRRFDESKRISREELLEMVNAARLSSSARNLQPLRYRLVYKKEECDFVFSNLHFARSLQNWKGPQEGEHPAAYIILLLPKDAGNMQYIDTGIAAQSITLSAVEKGYGCCNLGSVEKEELHYYFMLPEDRDIALVIALGVPIDQVVLEESRNPEDIVLPEVHR
;
A
#
# COMPACT_ATOMS: atom_id res chain seq x y z
N MET A 1 -11.83 -16.97 6.72
CA MET A 1 -10.42 -16.82 7.14
C MET A 1 -10.40 -15.98 8.41
N MET A 2 -9.62 -16.35 9.43
CA MET A 2 -9.52 -15.52 10.65
C MET A 2 -8.66 -14.29 10.38
N LEU A 3 -8.88 -13.20 11.13
CA LEU A 3 -8.10 -11.95 10.99
C LEU A 3 -6.59 -12.20 11.09
N ILE A 4 -6.16 -13.07 12.00
CA ILE A 4 -4.74 -13.39 12.20
C ILE A 4 -4.12 -14.02 10.94
N ASP A 5 -4.89 -14.82 10.19
CA ASP A 5 -4.42 -15.45 8.94
C ASP A 5 -4.25 -14.40 7.84
N LEU A 6 -5.16 -13.42 7.77
CA LEU A 6 -5.02 -12.28 6.84
C LEU A 6 -3.77 -11.48 7.17
N ILE A 7 -3.54 -11.17 8.46
CA ILE A 7 -2.34 -10.43 8.90
C ILE A 7 -1.06 -11.20 8.57
N LYS A 8 -1.03 -12.52 8.77
CA LYS A 8 0.14 -13.36 8.44
C LYS A 8 0.43 -13.38 6.93
N ARG A 9 -0.60 -13.34 6.10
CA ARG A 9 -0.47 -13.33 4.63
C ARG A 9 -0.23 -11.94 4.06
N ASN A 10 -0.53 -10.89 4.80
CA ASN A 10 -0.29 -9.51 4.38
C ASN A 10 1.21 -9.18 4.50
N ARG A 11 1.94 -9.34 3.40
CA ARG A 11 3.38 -9.13 3.30
C ARG A 11 3.72 -8.21 2.13
N SER A 12 4.93 -7.66 2.13
CA SER A 12 5.43 -6.83 1.04
C SER A 12 5.81 -7.70 -0.17
N TYR A 13 4.82 -8.03 -0.98
CA TYR A 13 5.04 -8.70 -2.26
C TYR A 13 5.58 -7.70 -3.27
N ARG A 14 6.57 -8.12 -4.06
CA ARG A 14 7.25 -7.24 -5.02
C ARG A 14 7.24 -7.76 -6.44
N ARG A 15 6.82 -9.00 -6.66
CA ARG A 15 6.67 -9.65 -7.97
C ARG A 15 5.26 -10.17 -8.10
N PHE A 16 4.64 -9.88 -9.23
CA PHE A 16 3.23 -10.18 -9.48
C PHE A 16 3.05 -10.84 -10.84
N ASP A 17 1.99 -11.59 -11.03
CA ASP A 17 1.55 -12.05 -12.35
C ASP A 17 0.90 -10.86 -13.08
N GLU A 18 1.68 -10.18 -13.93
CA GLU A 18 1.24 -8.99 -14.66
C GLU A 18 0.07 -9.28 -15.62
N SER A 19 -0.13 -10.56 -16.00
CA SER A 19 -1.25 -10.97 -16.85
C SER A 19 -2.62 -10.89 -16.14
N LYS A 20 -2.63 -10.90 -14.81
CA LYS A 20 -3.82 -10.85 -13.97
C LYS A 20 -4.17 -9.41 -13.64
N ARG A 21 -5.26 -8.91 -14.23
CA ARG A 21 -5.70 -7.52 -14.02
C ARG A 21 -6.59 -7.41 -12.78
N ILE A 22 -6.58 -6.24 -12.19
CA ILE A 22 -7.48 -5.86 -11.09
C ILE A 22 -8.46 -4.83 -11.63
N SER A 23 -9.76 -5.06 -11.43
CA SER A 23 -10.80 -4.15 -11.87
C SER A 23 -10.88 -2.89 -11.00
N ARG A 24 -11.49 -1.83 -11.54
CA ARG A 24 -11.77 -0.61 -10.78
C ARG A 24 -12.68 -0.89 -9.58
N GLU A 25 -13.64 -1.77 -9.75
CA GLU A 25 -14.62 -2.17 -8.74
C GLU A 25 -13.93 -2.84 -7.55
N GLU A 26 -13.00 -3.75 -7.79
CA GLU A 26 -12.22 -4.40 -6.74
C GLU A 26 -11.35 -3.39 -5.97
N LEU A 27 -10.72 -2.43 -6.67
CA LEU A 27 -9.97 -1.35 -6.03
C LEU A 27 -10.87 -0.46 -5.17
N LEU A 28 -12.11 -0.17 -5.63
CA LEU A 28 -13.09 0.58 -4.85
C LEU A 28 -13.51 -0.15 -3.58
N GLU A 29 -13.67 -1.47 -3.62
CA GLU A 29 -13.97 -2.28 -2.43
C GLU A 29 -12.83 -2.20 -1.40
N MET A 30 -11.57 -2.27 -1.85
CA MET A 30 -10.41 -2.09 -0.98
C MET A 30 -10.37 -0.69 -0.34
N VAL A 31 -10.63 0.36 -1.13
CA VAL A 31 -10.73 1.73 -0.60
C VAL A 31 -11.93 1.89 0.34
N ASN A 32 -13.04 1.17 0.10
CA ASN A 32 -14.17 1.18 1.01
C ASN A 32 -13.81 0.60 2.40
N ALA A 33 -12.94 -0.40 2.47
CA ALA A 33 -12.41 -0.90 3.75
C ALA A 33 -11.66 0.22 4.50
N ALA A 34 -10.84 1.01 3.81
CA ALA A 34 -10.18 2.17 4.38
C ALA A 34 -11.17 3.26 4.82
N ARG A 35 -12.20 3.53 4.02
CA ARG A 35 -13.25 4.51 4.35
C ARG A 35 -14.01 4.15 5.63
N LEU A 36 -14.20 2.86 5.89
CA LEU A 36 -14.88 2.35 7.09
C LEU A 36 -13.97 2.32 8.32
N SER A 37 -12.67 2.49 8.14
CA SER A 37 -11.70 2.51 9.24
C SER A 37 -11.77 3.81 10.02
N SER A 38 -11.25 3.79 11.24
CA SER A 38 -11.19 4.99 12.09
C SER A 38 -10.24 6.04 11.50
N SER A 39 -10.56 7.31 11.74
CA SER A 39 -9.67 8.44 11.51
C SER A 39 -9.77 9.44 12.66
N ALA A 40 -8.71 10.21 12.89
CA ALA A 40 -8.68 11.21 13.95
C ALA A 40 -9.85 12.20 13.82
N ARG A 41 -10.65 12.33 14.88
CA ARG A 41 -11.89 13.14 14.92
C ARG A 41 -12.88 12.84 13.80
N ASN A 42 -12.78 11.68 13.17
CA ASN A 42 -13.55 11.29 11.98
C ASN A 42 -13.42 12.31 10.82
N LEU A 43 -12.26 12.93 10.68
CA LEU A 43 -12.03 13.95 9.64
C LEU A 43 -11.93 13.37 8.24
N GLN A 44 -11.61 12.09 8.10
CA GLN A 44 -11.51 11.36 6.82
C GLN A 44 -10.69 12.14 5.77
N PRO A 45 -9.42 12.51 6.08
CA PRO A 45 -8.65 13.47 5.28
C PRO A 45 -8.15 12.91 3.97
N LEU A 46 -8.07 11.57 3.87
CA LEU A 46 -7.48 10.89 2.72
C LEU A 46 -8.33 11.00 1.46
N ARG A 47 -7.63 11.08 0.33
CA ARG A 47 -8.19 10.88 -1.00
C ARG A 47 -7.36 9.81 -1.71
N TYR A 48 -7.95 9.17 -2.71
CA TYR A 48 -7.35 8.01 -3.38
C TYR A 48 -7.39 8.19 -4.89
N ARG A 49 -6.25 8.00 -5.57
CA ARG A 49 -6.19 7.81 -7.02
C ARG A 49 -6.08 6.33 -7.30
N LEU A 50 -7.03 5.76 -8.02
CA LEU A 50 -6.98 4.37 -8.48
C LEU A 50 -6.28 4.33 -9.83
N VAL A 51 -5.32 3.44 -9.98
CA VAL A 51 -4.51 3.24 -11.19
C VAL A 51 -4.62 1.77 -11.59
N TYR A 52 -5.26 1.50 -12.73
CA TYR A 52 -5.55 0.13 -13.20
C TYR A 52 -5.48 -0.01 -14.73
N LYS A 53 -5.34 1.09 -15.46
CA LYS A 53 -5.08 1.07 -16.91
C LYS A 53 -3.60 0.78 -17.12
N LYS A 54 -3.28 -0.04 -18.14
CA LYS A 54 -1.91 -0.48 -18.37
C LYS A 54 -0.94 0.69 -18.48
N GLU A 55 -1.25 1.68 -19.32
CA GLU A 55 -0.37 2.83 -19.55
C GLU A 55 -0.12 3.65 -18.28
N GLU A 56 -1.17 3.81 -17.45
CA GLU A 56 -1.05 4.49 -16.15
C GLU A 56 -0.19 3.64 -15.18
N CYS A 57 -0.36 2.31 -15.18
CA CYS A 57 0.44 1.41 -14.34
C CYS A 57 1.91 1.43 -14.75
N ASP A 58 2.21 1.41 -16.04
CA ASP A 58 3.57 1.47 -16.57
C ASP A 58 4.23 2.80 -16.19
N PHE A 59 3.49 3.92 -16.25
CA PHE A 59 4.00 5.22 -15.81
C PHE A 59 4.28 5.23 -14.31
N VAL A 60 3.37 4.74 -13.47
CA VAL A 60 3.63 4.64 -12.02
C VAL A 60 4.85 3.77 -11.77
N PHE A 61 4.96 2.61 -12.41
CA PHE A 61 6.09 1.69 -12.24
C PHE A 61 7.44 2.36 -12.53
N SER A 62 7.55 3.13 -13.62
CA SER A 62 8.78 3.82 -14.00
C SER A 62 9.20 4.91 -13.00
N ASN A 63 8.28 5.36 -12.14
CA ASN A 63 8.49 6.40 -11.14
C ASN A 63 8.54 5.86 -9.69
N LEU A 64 8.70 4.52 -9.54
CA LEU A 64 8.82 3.86 -8.25
C LEU A 64 10.23 3.33 -8.01
N HIS A 65 10.63 3.30 -6.75
CA HIS A 65 11.89 2.71 -6.32
C HIS A 65 11.60 1.52 -5.39
N PHE A 66 11.53 0.32 -5.97
CA PHE A 66 11.35 -0.89 -5.19
C PHE A 66 12.61 -1.23 -4.37
N ALA A 67 12.41 -1.55 -3.09
CA ALA A 67 13.38 -2.21 -2.21
C ALA A 67 14.83 -1.67 -2.29
N ARG A 68 15.02 -0.35 -2.16
CA ARG A 68 16.35 0.30 -2.15
C ARG A 68 17.36 -0.34 -1.18
N SER A 69 16.88 -1.05 -0.16
CA SER A 69 17.72 -1.78 0.80
C SER A 69 18.27 -3.11 0.29
N LEU A 70 17.76 -3.64 -0.82
CA LEU A 70 18.22 -4.89 -1.41
C LEU A 70 19.30 -4.60 -2.46
N GLN A 71 20.56 -4.61 -2.05
CA GLN A 71 21.72 -4.20 -2.86
C GLN A 71 21.89 -4.93 -4.20
N ASN A 72 21.39 -6.18 -4.33
CA ASN A 72 21.58 -7.03 -5.50
C ASN A 72 20.29 -7.30 -6.28
N TRP A 73 19.19 -6.62 -5.96
CA TRP A 73 17.91 -6.83 -6.63
C TRP A 73 17.53 -5.60 -7.47
N LYS A 74 17.32 -5.83 -8.77
CA LYS A 74 17.04 -4.76 -9.75
C LYS A 74 15.55 -4.38 -9.85
N GLY A 75 14.69 -4.94 -9.03
CA GLY A 75 13.24 -4.78 -9.12
C GLY A 75 12.56 -5.91 -9.91
N PRO A 76 11.20 -5.85 -10.02
CA PRO A 76 10.44 -6.77 -10.86
C PRO A 76 10.88 -6.68 -12.31
N GLN A 77 10.88 -7.83 -13.01
CA GLN A 77 11.17 -7.89 -14.44
C GLN A 77 9.90 -7.74 -15.26
N GLU A 78 10.01 -7.68 -16.59
CA GLU A 78 8.87 -7.72 -17.49
C GLU A 78 8.03 -8.98 -17.22
N GLY A 79 6.70 -8.81 -17.14
CA GLY A 79 5.77 -9.86 -16.73
C GLY A 79 5.57 -10.02 -15.23
N GLU A 80 6.35 -9.28 -14.40
CA GLU A 80 6.29 -9.33 -12.95
C GLU A 80 5.81 -8.01 -12.31
N HIS A 81 5.40 -7.04 -13.13
CA HIS A 81 4.99 -5.73 -12.63
C HIS A 81 3.64 -5.79 -11.90
N PRO A 82 3.39 -4.86 -10.97
CA PRO A 82 2.08 -4.72 -10.35
C PRO A 82 0.96 -4.47 -11.37
N ALA A 83 -0.19 -5.08 -11.15
CA ALA A 83 -1.34 -4.98 -12.02
C ALA A 83 -2.17 -3.70 -11.79
N ALA A 84 -2.03 -3.10 -10.60
CA ALA A 84 -2.72 -1.86 -10.23
C ALA A 84 -2.00 -1.14 -9.09
N TYR A 85 -2.38 0.13 -8.86
CA TYR A 85 -1.93 0.91 -7.72
C TYR A 85 -3.06 1.72 -7.10
N ILE A 86 -2.93 1.97 -5.80
CA ILE A 86 -3.73 2.96 -5.08
C ILE A 86 -2.76 4.01 -4.53
N ILE A 87 -2.91 5.27 -4.98
CA ILE A 87 -2.13 6.40 -4.49
C ILE A 87 -2.95 7.10 -3.41
N LEU A 88 -2.42 7.17 -2.19
CA LEU A 88 -3.02 7.82 -1.04
C LEU A 88 -2.54 9.26 -0.97
N LEU A 89 -3.49 10.18 -0.88
CA LEU A 89 -3.25 11.62 -0.87
C LEU A 89 -3.69 12.23 0.46
N LEU A 90 -2.85 13.07 1.04
CA LEU A 90 -3.15 13.89 2.21
C LEU A 90 -3.16 15.39 1.85
N PRO A 91 -3.85 16.24 2.62
CA PRO A 91 -3.65 17.69 2.55
C PRO A 91 -2.17 18.05 2.77
N LYS A 92 -1.67 19.09 2.11
CA LYS A 92 -0.27 19.55 2.28
C LYS A 92 0.05 20.01 3.70
N ASP A 93 -0.95 20.49 4.42
CA ASP A 93 -0.86 20.91 5.82
C ASP A 93 -1.16 19.78 6.81
N ALA A 94 -1.13 18.52 6.35
CA ALA A 94 -1.39 17.36 7.19
C ALA A 94 -0.41 17.27 8.37
N GLY A 95 -0.94 17.10 9.57
CA GLY A 95 -0.17 16.86 10.78
C GLY A 95 0.01 15.37 11.09
N ASN A 96 0.68 15.07 12.19
CA ASN A 96 1.03 13.71 12.58
C ASN A 96 -0.17 12.75 12.63
N MET A 97 -1.34 13.20 13.09
CA MET A 97 -2.52 12.33 13.19
C MET A 97 -3.01 11.87 11.83
N GLN A 98 -2.94 12.71 10.79
CA GLN A 98 -3.33 12.33 9.43
C GLN A 98 -2.34 11.31 8.81
N TYR A 99 -1.05 11.35 9.19
CA TYR A 99 -0.10 10.30 8.82
C TYR A 99 -0.39 8.98 9.52
N ILE A 100 -0.86 8.99 10.77
CA ILE A 100 -1.37 7.80 11.46
C ILE A 100 -2.60 7.25 10.74
N ASP A 101 -3.56 8.11 10.36
CA ASP A 101 -4.74 7.74 9.57
C ASP A 101 -4.34 7.08 8.24
N THR A 102 -3.24 7.54 7.61
CA THR A 102 -2.69 6.90 6.39
C THR A 102 -2.27 5.46 6.64
N GLY A 103 -1.60 5.18 7.77
CA GLY A 103 -1.20 3.82 8.14
C GLY A 103 -2.41 2.91 8.39
N ILE A 104 -3.45 3.43 9.09
CA ILE A 104 -4.71 2.70 9.34
C ILE A 104 -5.40 2.36 8.02
N ALA A 105 -5.53 3.34 7.12
CA ALA A 105 -6.14 3.15 5.81
C ALA A 105 -5.35 2.16 4.94
N ALA A 106 -4.03 2.28 4.90
CA ALA A 106 -3.17 1.38 4.15
C ALA A 106 -3.30 -0.07 4.63
N GLN A 107 -3.31 -0.30 5.95
CA GLN A 107 -3.50 -1.63 6.51
C GLN A 107 -4.87 -2.22 6.13
N SER A 108 -5.93 -1.42 6.15
CA SER A 108 -7.28 -1.85 5.78
C SER A 108 -7.37 -2.21 4.30
N ILE A 109 -6.77 -1.41 3.42
CA ILE A 109 -6.67 -1.69 1.97
C ILE A 109 -5.93 -3.01 1.74
N THR A 110 -4.76 -3.18 2.36
CA THR A 110 -3.92 -4.36 2.11
C THR A 110 -4.54 -5.64 2.66
N LEU A 111 -5.23 -5.59 3.81
CA LEU A 111 -5.97 -6.74 4.34
C LEU A 111 -7.15 -7.10 3.43
N SER A 112 -7.91 -6.12 2.92
CA SER A 112 -8.98 -6.34 1.96
C SER A 112 -8.45 -6.96 0.65
N ALA A 113 -7.29 -6.51 0.17
CA ALA A 113 -6.64 -7.10 -0.99
C ALA A 113 -6.23 -8.57 -0.76
N VAL A 114 -5.63 -8.88 0.40
CA VAL A 114 -5.25 -10.26 0.77
C VAL A 114 -6.46 -11.17 0.88
N GLU A 115 -7.59 -10.69 1.40
CA GLU A 115 -8.84 -11.45 1.45
C GLU A 115 -9.31 -11.87 0.07
N LYS A 116 -9.09 -11.03 -0.95
CA LYS A 116 -9.39 -11.30 -2.36
C LYS A 116 -8.32 -12.12 -3.09
N GLY A 117 -7.22 -12.49 -2.41
CA GLY A 117 -6.12 -13.26 -2.99
C GLY A 117 -5.03 -12.42 -3.66
N TYR A 118 -5.08 -11.10 -3.51
CA TYR A 118 -4.02 -10.21 -3.98
C TYR A 118 -2.89 -10.06 -2.98
N GLY A 119 -1.70 -9.74 -3.47
CA GLY A 119 -0.55 -9.28 -2.70
C GLY A 119 -0.39 -7.76 -2.84
N CYS A 120 0.29 -7.16 -1.87
CA CYS A 120 0.50 -5.71 -1.83
C CYS A 120 1.93 -5.36 -1.46
N CYS A 121 2.35 -4.15 -1.86
CA CYS A 121 3.56 -3.51 -1.34
C CYS A 121 3.31 -2.02 -1.09
N ASN A 122 3.54 -1.58 0.13
CA ASN A 122 3.51 -0.15 0.48
C ASN A 122 4.83 0.51 0.07
N LEU A 123 4.76 1.56 -0.73
CA LEU A 123 5.89 2.26 -1.33
C LEU A 123 5.86 3.74 -0.96
N GLY A 124 6.85 4.19 -0.20
CA GLY A 124 7.07 5.61 0.11
C GLY A 124 8.11 6.26 -0.79
N SER A 125 8.93 5.47 -1.48
CA SER A 125 10.01 5.93 -2.36
C SER A 125 9.50 6.06 -3.79
N VAL A 126 8.99 7.24 -4.13
CA VAL A 126 8.33 7.52 -5.41
C VAL A 126 8.71 8.91 -5.90
N GLU A 127 8.75 9.12 -7.22
CA GLU A 127 8.91 10.43 -7.84
C GLU A 127 7.57 11.18 -7.78
N LYS A 128 7.33 11.85 -6.65
CA LYS A 128 6.01 12.46 -6.33
C LYS A 128 5.60 13.55 -7.32
N GLU A 129 6.53 14.37 -7.75
CA GLU A 129 6.28 15.48 -8.69
C GLU A 129 5.82 14.96 -10.04
N GLU A 130 6.47 13.90 -10.56
CA GLU A 130 6.11 13.26 -11.83
C GLU A 130 4.70 12.67 -11.77
N LEU A 131 4.39 11.93 -10.69
CA LEU A 131 3.07 11.36 -10.48
C LEU A 131 2.00 12.46 -10.31
N HIS A 132 2.34 13.54 -9.59
CA HIS A 132 1.43 14.65 -9.37
C HIS A 132 1.05 15.32 -10.69
N TYR A 133 2.04 15.59 -11.54
CA TYR A 133 1.85 16.20 -12.86
C TYR A 133 1.05 15.27 -13.79
N TYR A 134 1.45 14.02 -13.93
CA TYR A 134 0.84 13.07 -14.86
C TYR A 134 -0.65 12.82 -14.56
N PHE A 135 -0.99 12.64 -13.29
CA PHE A 135 -2.36 12.39 -12.87
C PHE A 135 -3.18 13.67 -12.62
N MET A 136 -2.61 14.85 -12.83
CA MET A 136 -3.23 16.14 -12.52
C MET A 136 -3.84 16.13 -11.12
N LEU A 137 -3.05 15.71 -10.12
CA LEU A 137 -3.52 15.62 -8.75
C LEU A 137 -3.79 17.01 -8.18
N PRO A 138 -4.74 17.16 -7.22
CA PRO A 138 -5.06 18.46 -6.65
C PRO A 138 -3.84 19.11 -6.00
N GLU A 139 -3.62 20.41 -6.28
CA GLU A 139 -2.45 21.16 -5.79
C GLU A 139 -2.38 21.28 -4.26
N ASP A 140 -3.53 21.16 -3.58
CA ASP A 140 -3.64 21.22 -2.12
C ASP A 140 -3.30 19.89 -1.43
N ARG A 141 -2.84 18.88 -2.21
CA ARG A 141 -2.57 17.54 -1.69
C ARG A 141 -1.20 17.03 -2.05
N ASP A 142 -0.64 16.22 -1.13
CA ASP A 142 0.61 15.50 -1.31
C ASP A 142 0.38 14.00 -1.38
N ILE A 143 1.24 13.30 -2.11
CA ILE A 143 1.28 11.83 -2.12
C ILE A 143 1.90 11.37 -0.80
N ALA A 144 1.09 10.70 0.03
CA ALA A 144 1.52 10.13 1.30
C ALA A 144 2.10 8.72 1.13
N LEU A 145 1.46 7.90 0.29
CA LEU A 145 1.84 6.51 0.08
C LEU A 145 1.33 6.02 -1.28
N VAL A 146 2.06 5.10 -1.90
CA VAL A 146 1.60 4.32 -3.04
C VAL A 146 1.53 2.84 -2.64
N ILE A 147 0.39 2.19 -2.89
CA ILE A 147 0.21 0.76 -2.68
C ILE A 147 0.22 0.07 -4.04
N ALA A 148 1.22 -0.76 -4.29
CA ALA A 148 1.26 -1.65 -5.45
C ALA A 148 0.46 -2.93 -5.17
N LEU A 149 -0.26 -3.42 -6.17
CA LEU A 149 -1.23 -4.51 -6.06
C LEU A 149 -1.13 -5.47 -7.25
N GLY A 150 -1.30 -6.75 -6.98
CA GLY A 150 -1.35 -7.79 -8.03
C GLY A 150 -1.52 -9.19 -7.45
N VAL A 151 -1.63 -10.19 -8.31
CA VAL A 151 -1.55 -11.60 -7.90
C VAL A 151 -0.08 -11.92 -7.61
N PRO A 152 0.30 -12.27 -6.37
CA PRO A 152 1.70 -12.44 -6.02
C PRO A 152 2.26 -13.74 -6.63
N ILE A 153 3.49 -13.67 -7.14
CA ILE A 153 4.28 -14.85 -7.56
C ILE A 153 5.49 -15.07 -6.67
N ASP A 154 5.73 -14.16 -5.72
CA ASP A 154 6.78 -14.32 -4.72
C ASP A 154 6.43 -15.42 -3.71
N GLN A 155 7.45 -16.20 -3.35
CA GLN A 155 7.43 -16.98 -2.12
C GLN A 155 8.01 -16.13 -1.00
N VAL A 156 7.15 -15.60 -0.14
CA VAL A 156 7.60 -14.82 1.01
C VAL A 156 8.04 -15.76 2.11
N VAL A 157 9.33 -15.73 2.43
CA VAL A 157 9.85 -16.38 3.63
C VAL A 157 9.53 -15.47 4.82
N LEU A 158 8.75 -16.00 5.76
CA LEU A 158 8.48 -15.29 7.01
C LEU A 158 9.72 -15.42 7.91
N GLU A 159 10.37 -14.30 8.19
CA GLU A 159 11.28 -14.24 9.34
C GLU A 159 10.48 -14.47 10.63
N GLU A 160 11.09 -15.09 11.62
CA GLU A 160 10.47 -15.25 12.94
C GLU A 160 10.10 -13.86 13.50
N SER A 161 8.82 -13.70 13.79
CA SER A 161 8.35 -12.51 14.49
C SER A 161 8.86 -12.53 15.93
N ARG A 162 9.10 -11.35 16.49
CA ARG A 162 9.42 -11.22 17.91
C ARG A 162 8.32 -11.87 18.76
N ASN A 163 8.71 -12.47 19.90
CA ASN A 163 7.75 -12.94 20.87
C ASN A 163 6.89 -11.74 21.34
N PRO A 164 5.58 -11.88 21.48
CA PRO A 164 4.73 -10.82 22.01
C PRO A 164 5.21 -10.24 23.35
N GLU A 165 5.75 -11.07 24.23
CA GLU A 165 6.29 -10.63 25.54
C GLU A 165 7.51 -9.73 25.40
N ASP A 166 8.32 -9.90 24.34
CA ASP A 166 9.54 -9.09 24.12
C ASP A 166 9.25 -7.67 23.62
N ILE A 167 8.03 -7.39 23.17
CA ILE A 167 7.60 -6.09 22.64
C ILE A 167 6.67 -5.32 23.58
N VAL A 168 6.28 -5.93 24.69
CA VAL A 168 5.49 -5.28 25.75
C VAL A 168 6.44 -4.76 26.82
N LEU A 169 6.28 -3.48 27.19
CA LEU A 169 7.08 -2.90 28.27
C LEU A 169 6.64 -3.50 29.62
N PRO A 170 7.59 -3.75 30.56
CA PRO A 170 7.27 -4.27 31.89
C PRO A 170 6.35 -3.29 32.65
N GLU A 171 5.48 -3.83 33.48
CA GLU A 171 4.62 -3.04 34.37
C GLU A 171 5.47 -2.21 35.32
N VAL A 172 5.16 -0.92 35.44
CA VAL A 172 5.79 -0.02 36.41
C VAL A 172 4.92 0.00 37.66
N HIS A 173 5.33 -0.73 38.70
CA HIS A 173 4.73 -0.58 40.03
C HIS A 173 5.14 0.78 40.61
N ARG A 174 4.18 1.71 40.74
CA ARG A 174 4.35 2.96 41.50
C ARG A 174 3.92 2.80 42.92
#